data_5638bff72085025c244d31f12f3dd174
#
_entry.id   5638bff72085025c244d31f12f3dd174
#
_cell.length_a   1.000
_cell.length_b   1.000
_cell.length_c   1.000
_cell.angle_alpha   90.00
_cell.angle_beta   90.00
_cell.angle_gamma   90.00
#
_symmetry.space_group_name_H-M   'P 1'
#
loop_
_entity.id
_entity.type
_entity.pdbx_description
1 polymer ?
#
loop_
_entity_poly.entity_id
_entity_poly.type
_entity_poly.pdbx_seq_one_letter_code
_entity_poly.pdbx_strand_id
1 'polypeptide(L)'
;SDLNNLVVCDVTDQRYAAYFGFDSDETKELLEYYGLELNNKVKEMYDGYHIGNRDIYNPWSLLNYVDTKELTSYWVNTSANSMIKTALKQASYTFKNQYDKLIKDGKLDTYVSMQTSFFEEADNSTLWGLFVNAGYLTVTKEIDLLKGKYCIEIPNKEVEQEFIKLTEYQLGLSSGTLDTVTESLTKEDQETFLESYQEILMVPSYHDLQKENSYHMMMLGMCLCLNKDYEIISNREVGKGRDDLILKAKDEKKTSFVLEFKYLKEDKKDLEKALDELSNKAIQQIKDNKYDYGLKGKVIYIGLAHHGKDVSIKWVES
;
A
#
# COMPACT_ATOMS: atom_id res chain seq x y z
N SER A 1 -9.44 -25.09 -19.38
CA SER A 1 -8.65 -26.18 -20.02
C SER A 1 -9.62 -27.15 -20.67
N ASP A 2 -9.28 -27.63 -21.86
CA ASP A 2 -10.10 -28.61 -22.63
C ASP A 2 -10.05 -30.01 -22.01
N LEU A 3 -9.41 -30.19 -20.87
CA LEU A 3 -9.29 -31.47 -20.17
C LEU A 3 -10.24 -31.49 -18.98
N ASN A 4 -11.44 -31.99 -19.17
CA ASN A 4 -12.51 -32.07 -18.15
C ASN A 4 -12.23 -33.06 -17.01
N ASN A 5 -11.16 -33.84 -17.08
CA ASN A 5 -10.78 -34.86 -16.10
C ASN A 5 -9.58 -34.47 -15.22
N LEU A 6 -9.11 -33.20 -15.31
CA LEU A 6 -8.08 -32.68 -14.39
C LEU A 6 -8.73 -32.08 -13.16
N VAL A 7 -8.17 -32.40 -12.00
CA VAL A 7 -8.47 -31.75 -10.75
C VAL A 7 -7.40 -30.67 -10.55
N VAL A 8 -7.82 -29.40 -10.56
CA VAL A 8 -6.95 -28.27 -10.28
C VAL A 8 -6.97 -28.02 -8.78
N CYS A 9 -5.81 -28.08 -8.14
CA CYS A 9 -5.64 -27.71 -6.73
C CYS A 9 -5.12 -26.28 -6.69
N ASP A 10 -5.90 -25.37 -6.16
CA ASP A 10 -5.51 -23.98 -5.95
C ASP A 10 -4.95 -23.77 -4.52
N VAL A 11 -4.65 -22.52 -4.16
CA VAL A 11 -4.03 -22.18 -2.85
C VAL A 11 -4.94 -22.49 -1.65
N THR A 12 -6.22 -22.76 -1.84
CA THR A 12 -7.14 -23.14 -0.76
C THR A 12 -7.18 -24.66 -0.53
N ASP A 13 -6.61 -25.47 -1.44
CA ASP A 13 -6.64 -26.92 -1.38
C ASP A 13 -5.60 -27.47 -0.37
N GLN A 14 -6.09 -28.27 0.58
CA GLN A 14 -5.26 -28.84 1.63
C GLN A 14 -4.38 -30.01 1.17
N ARG A 15 -4.72 -30.68 0.04
CA ARG A 15 -4.09 -31.94 -0.38
C ARG A 15 -2.59 -31.84 -0.61
N TYR A 16 -2.12 -30.67 -1.08
CA TYR A 16 -0.73 -30.45 -1.42
C TYR A 16 -0.09 -29.28 -0.65
N ALA A 17 -0.79 -28.75 0.35
CA ALA A 17 -0.35 -27.57 1.10
C ALA A 17 1.06 -27.69 1.69
N ALA A 18 1.49 -28.93 2.04
CA ALA A 18 2.82 -29.20 2.61
C ALA A 18 3.98 -29.19 1.58
N TYR A 19 3.71 -29.01 0.28
CA TYR A 19 4.72 -29.19 -0.77
C TYR A 19 5.05 -27.92 -1.54
N PHE A 20 4.42 -26.79 -1.22
CA PHE A 20 4.58 -25.53 -1.95
C PHE A 20 5.54 -24.53 -1.32
N GLY A 21 6.02 -24.80 -0.12
CA GLY A 21 6.94 -23.92 0.59
C GLY A 21 7.49 -24.59 1.85
N PHE A 22 8.32 -23.87 2.57
CA PHE A 22 8.81 -24.32 3.87
C PHE A 22 7.81 -23.90 4.96
N ASP A 23 7.49 -24.81 5.86
CA ASP A 23 6.78 -24.43 7.08
C ASP A 23 7.74 -23.82 8.12
N SER A 24 7.21 -23.44 9.29
CA SER A 24 8.01 -22.75 10.32
C SER A 24 9.13 -23.64 10.89
N ASP A 25 8.88 -24.96 11.02
CA ASP A 25 9.87 -25.88 11.57
C ASP A 25 10.98 -26.16 10.54
N GLU A 26 10.63 -26.41 9.29
CA GLU A 26 11.57 -26.58 8.17
C GLU A 26 12.39 -25.31 7.94
N THR A 27 11.76 -24.13 8.02
CA THR A 27 12.45 -22.84 7.91
C THR A 27 13.45 -22.65 9.04
N LYS A 28 13.07 -22.98 10.27
CA LYS A 28 13.96 -22.89 11.42
C LYS A 28 15.16 -23.83 11.27
N GLU A 29 14.94 -25.08 10.89
CA GLU A 29 16.01 -26.09 10.68
C GLU A 29 16.95 -25.61 9.56
N LEU A 30 16.42 -25.12 8.44
CA LEU A 30 17.21 -24.57 7.35
C LEU A 30 18.11 -23.42 7.80
N LEU A 31 17.56 -22.43 8.50
CA LEU A 31 18.30 -21.27 8.97
C LEU A 31 19.37 -21.63 9.99
N GLU A 32 19.05 -22.50 10.96
CA GLU A 32 20.02 -23.00 11.97
C GLU A 32 21.19 -23.76 11.33
N TYR A 33 20.93 -24.58 10.29
CA TYR A 33 21.98 -25.28 9.54
C TYR A 33 23.01 -24.33 8.93
N TYR A 34 22.56 -23.13 8.45
CA TYR A 34 23.44 -22.11 7.87
C TYR A 34 23.92 -21.06 8.88
N GLY A 35 23.66 -21.25 10.17
CA GLY A 35 24.09 -20.35 11.24
C GLY A 35 23.30 -19.05 11.29
N LEU A 36 22.05 -19.08 10.84
CA LEU A 36 21.09 -17.99 10.89
C LEU A 36 19.98 -18.30 11.92
N GLU A 37 19.24 -17.28 12.34
CA GLU A 37 18.16 -17.41 13.31
C GLU A 37 16.81 -16.99 12.72
N LEU A 38 15.77 -17.77 12.98
CA LEU A 38 14.39 -17.42 12.66
C LEU A 38 13.86 -16.39 13.68
N ASN A 39 14.29 -15.14 13.54
CA ASN A 39 13.85 -14.02 14.37
C ASN A 39 12.64 -13.30 13.77
N ASN A 40 12.08 -12.33 14.52
CA ASN A 40 10.91 -11.58 14.09
C ASN A 40 11.11 -10.83 12.78
N LYS A 41 12.32 -10.33 12.48
CA LYS A 41 12.59 -9.62 11.23
C LYS A 41 12.49 -10.54 10.02
N VAL A 42 13.00 -11.78 10.14
CA VAL A 42 12.90 -12.79 9.09
C VAL A 42 11.44 -13.18 8.86
N LYS A 43 10.68 -13.38 9.94
CA LYS A 43 9.23 -13.64 9.85
C LYS A 43 8.49 -12.51 9.15
N GLU A 44 8.66 -11.29 9.60
CA GLU A 44 8.01 -10.12 8.98
C GLU A 44 8.34 -9.98 7.50
N MET A 45 9.53 -10.41 7.08
CA MET A 45 10.00 -10.29 5.70
C MET A 45 9.48 -11.38 4.78
N TYR A 46 9.42 -12.65 5.24
CA TYR A 46 9.22 -13.80 4.36
C TYR A 46 8.07 -14.74 4.75
N ASP A 47 7.48 -14.57 5.95
CA ASP A 47 6.31 -15.36 6.40
C ASP A 47 5.02 -14.80 5.78
N GLY A 48 3.89 -15.49 6.02
CA GLY A 48 2.54 -14.96 5.78
C GLY A 48 1.83 -15.51 4.55
N TYR A 49 2.43 -16.38 3.77
CA TYR A 49 1.69 -17.15 2.77
C TYR A 49 0.87 -18.24 3.44
N HIS A 50 -0.40 -18.35 3.04
CA HIS A 50 -1.32 -19.35 3.54
C HIS A 50 -1.79 -20.25 2.39
N ILE A 51 -1.52 -21.57 2.49
CA ILE A 51 -1.96 -22.55 1.51
C ILE A 51 -2.73 -23.67 2.24
N GLY A 52 -3.99 -23.84 1.90
CA GLY A 52 -4.89 -24.76 2.57
C GLY A 52 -5.01 -24.44 4.07
N ASN A 53 -4.41 -25.23 4.93
CA ASN A 53 -4.39 -25.07 6.38
C ASN A 53 -2.98 -24.82 6.96
N ARG A 54 -2.02 -24.40 6.12
CA ARG A 54 -0.62 -24.20 6.51
C ARG A 54 -0.13 -22.80 6.20
N ASP A 55 0.64 -22.25 7.12
CA ASP A 55 1.46 -21.08 6.89
C ASP A 55 2.80 -21.52 6.32
N ILE A 56 3.21 -20.90 5.23
CA ILE A 56 4.44 -21.27 4.52
C ILE A 56 5.28 -20.04 4.18
N TYR A 57 6.57 -20.27 4.08
CA TYR A 57 7.57 -19.32 3.59
C TYR A 57 7.87 -19.58 2.12
N ASN A 58 8.12 -18.51 1.36
CA ASN A 58 8.55 -18.62 -0.03
C ASN A 58 9.95 -19.26 -0.11
N PRO A 59 10.11 -20.44 -0.74
CA PRO A 59 11.41 -21.11 -0.83
C PRO A 59 12.48 -20.27 -1.54
N TRP A 60 12.11 -19.54 -2.59
CA TRP A 60 13.03 -18.68 -3.33
C TRP A 60 13.65 -17.61 -2.45
N SER A 61 12.84 -16.89 -1.70
CA SER A 61 13.29 -15.83 -0.81
C SER A 61 14.16 -16.35 0.31
N LEU A 62 13.78 -17.48 0.95
CA LEU A 62 14.57 -18.09 2.01
C LEU A 62 15.91 -18.60 1.52
N LEU A 63 15.97 -19.29 0.37
CA LEU A 63 17.22 -19.81 -0.17
C LEU A 63 18.19 -18.68 -0.56
N ASN A 64 17.70 -17.58 -1.12
CA ASN A 64 18.53 -16.42 -1.39
C ASN A 64 19.01 -15.74 -0.10
N TYR A 65 18.14 -15.62 0.91
CA TYR A 65 18.53 -15.09 2.23
C TYR A 65 19.63 -15.94 2.88
N VAL A 66 19.52 -17.25 2.81
CA VAL A 66 20.54 -18.18 3.32
C VAL A 66 21.87 -18.01 2.60
N ASP A 67 21.85 -17.85 1.28
CA ASP A 67 23.05 -17.69 0.45
C ASP A 67 23.76 -16.34 0.71
N THR A 68 23.01 -15.25 0.69
CA THR A 68 23.59 -13.89 0.80
C THR A 68 23.75 -13.43 2.24
N LYS A 69 22.97 -13.96 3.18
CA LYS A 69 22.79 -13.51 4.58
C LYS A 69 22.30 -12.06 4.70
N GLU A 70 21.75 -11.50 3.65
CA GLU A 70 21.17 -10.16 3.61
C GLU A 70 19.66 -10.25 3.68
N LEU A 71 19.05 -9.53 4.65
CA LEU A 71 17.60 -9.47 4.83
C LEU A 71 17.02 -8.40 3.87
N THR A 72 16.71 -8.81 2.65
CA THR A 72 16.20 -7.95 1.58
C THR A 72 15.12 -8.65 0.77
N SER A 73 14.49 -7.93 -0.18
CA SER A 73 13.49 -8.51 -1.09
C SER A 73 14.18 -9.28 -2.21
N TYR A 74 13.90 -10.57 -2.33
CA TYR A 74 14.35 -11.46 -3.40
C TYR A 74 13.25 -11.83 -4.38
N TRP A 75 12.00 -11.60 -3.99
CA TRP A 75 10.83 -11.87 -4.82
C TRP A 75 10.67 -10.76 -5.87
N VAL A 76 11.51 -10.80 -6.91
CA VAL A 76 11.62 -9.71 -7.89
C VAL A 76 11.35 -10.23 -9.30
N ASN A 77 10.57 -9.42 -10.06
CA ASN A 77 10.45 -9.45 -11.52
C ASN A 77 10.17 -10.80 -12.18
N THR A 78 9.07 -11.43 -11.82
CA THR A 78 8.52 -12.53 -12.62
C THR A 78 7.74 -11.95 -13.82
N SER A 79 7.52 -12.78 -14.86
CA SER A 79 6.67 -12.43 -16.01
C SER A 79 5.26 -11.99 -15.61
N ALA A 80 4.78 -12.42 -14.46
CA ALA A 80 3.51 -11.99 -13.86
C ALA A 80 3.43 -10.47 -13.62
N ASN A 81 4.55 -9.79 -13.35
CA ASN A 81 4.56 -8.34 -13.10
C ASN A 81 4.07 -7.53 -14.30
N SER A 82 4.42 -7.93 -15.52
CA SER A 82 3.97 -7.22 -16.73
C SER A 82 2.47 -7.37 -16.95
N MET A 83 1.92 -8.55 -16.65
CA MET A 83 0.47 -8.81 -16.75
C MET A 83 -0.31 -8.05 -15.70
N ILE A 84 0.15 -8.05 -14.45
CA ILE A 84 -0.47 -7.28 -13.36
C ILE A 84 -0.44 -5.79 -13.69
N LYS A 85 0.68 -5.24 -14.14
CA LYS A 85 0.79 -3.84 -14.57
C LYS A 85 -0.18 -3.49 -15.69
N THR A 86 -0.34 -4.36 -16.67
CA THR A 86 -1.31 -4.18 -17.78
C THR A 86 -2.74 -4.24 -17.26
N ALA A 87 -3.05 -5.21 -16.42
CA ALA A 87 -4.36 -5.39 -15.83
C ALA A 87 -4.79 -4.21 -14.94
N LEU A 88 -3.86 -3.67 -14.14
CA LEU A 88 -4.10 -2.48 -13.30
C LEU A 88 -4.44 -1.24 -14.13
N LYS A 89 -3.80 -1.03 -15.29
CA LYS A 89 -4.11 0.11 -16.19
C LYS A 89 -5.54 0.07 -16.70
N GLN A 90 -6.08 -1.13 -16.93
CA GLN A 90 -7.44 -1.34 -17.47
C GLN A 90 -8.48 -1.57 -16.38
N ALA A 91 -8.07 -1.60 -15.12
CA ALA A 91 -8.92 -1.92 -13.99
C ALA A 91 -10.11 -0.94 -13.84
N SER A 92 -11.26 -1.48 -13.46
CA SER A 92 -12.47 -0.70 -13.20
C SER A 92 -12.32 0.25 -12.00
N TYR A 93 -13.16 1.26 -11.92
CA TYR A 93 -13.23 2.14 -10.74
C TYR A 93 -13.47 1.37 -9.43
N THR A 94 -14.34 0.35 -9.47
CA THR A 94 -14.62 -0.50 -8.30
C THR A 94 -13.40 -1.27 -7.86
N PHE A 95 -12.61 -1.83 -8.80
CA PHE A 95 -11.37 -2.50 -8.47
C PHE A 95 -10.37 -1.54 -7.82
N LYS A 96 -10.21 -0.33 -8.37
CA LYS A 96 -9.30 0.68 -7.80
C LYS A 96 -9.66 1.04 -6.36
N ASN A 97 -10.94 1.25 -6.06
CA ASN A 97 -11.38 1.50 -4.67
C ASN A 97 -11.13 0.32 -3.74
N GLN A 98 -11.28 -0.90 -4.22
CA GLN A 98 -10.94 -2.11 -3.46
C GLN A 98 -9.43 -2.25 -3.25
N TYR A 99 -8.63 -1.93 -4.27
CA TYR A 99 -7.18 -1.88 -4.18
C TYR A 99 -6.74 -0.87 -3.12
N ASP A 100 -7.32 0.34 -3.15
CA ASP A 100 -7.08 1.38 -2.14
C ASP A 100 -7.36 0.87 -0.72
N LYS A 101 -8.47 0.18 -0.55
CA LYS A 101 -8.84 -0.40 0.74
C LYS A 101 -7.85 -1.49 1.19
N LEU A 102 -7.45 -2.38 0.27
CA LEU A 102 -6.45 -3.42 0.54
C LEU A 102 -5.15 -2.79 1.03
N ILE A 103 -4.66 -1.77 0.32
CA ILE A 103 -3.43 -1.07 0.69
C ILE A 103 -3.51 -0.43 2.07
N LYS A 104 -4.63 0.23 2.37
CA LYS A 104 -4.85 0.91 3.65
C LYS A 104 -4.94 -0.09 4.81
N ASP A 105 -5.73 -1.15 4.64
CA ASP A 105 -6.12 -2.05 5.71
C ASP A 105 -5.22 -3.30 5.78
N GLY A 106 -4.34 -3.53 4.78
CA GLY A 106 -3.52 -4.73 4.59
C GLY A 106 -4.32 -5.95 4.16
N LYS A 107 -5.67 -5.88 4.17
CA LYS A 107 -6.59 -6.98 3.85
C LYS A 107 -7.88 -6.50 3.20
N LEU A 108 -8.53 -7.42 2.47
CA LEU A 108 -9.77 -7.13 1.75
C LEU A 108 -10.67 -8.36 1.66
N ASP A 109 -11.95 -8.18 1.99
CA ASP A 109 -12.99 -9.15 1.74
C ASP A 109 -13.58 -8.92 0.34
N THR A 110 -13.33 -9.83 -0.62
CA THR A 110 -13.76 -9.65 -2.01
C THR A 110 -14.04 -10.99 -2.71
N TYR A 111 -14.57 -10.91 -3.93
CA TYR A 111 -14.75 -12.08 -4.80
C TYR A 111 -13.44 -12.34 -5.55
N VAL A 112 -13.02 -13.61 -5.55
CA VAL A 112 -11.77 -14.05 -6.18
C VAL A 112 -12.05 -15.27 -7.05
N SER A 113 -11.68 -15.19 -8.32
CA SER A 113 -11.74 -16.34 -9.24
C SER A 113 -10.43 -17.11 -9.16
N MET A 114 -10.39 -18.23 -8.42
CA MET A 114 -9.18 -19.04 -8.24
C MET A 114 -8.73 -19.77 -9.52
N GLN A 115 -9.65 -20.04 -10.43
CA GLN A 115 -9.40 -20.80 -11.66
C GLN A 115 -9.25 -19.92 -12.89
N THR A 116 -8.78 -18.69 -12.71
CA THR A 116 -8.63 -17.73 -13.81
C THR A 116 -7.58 -18.18 -14.82
N SER A 117 -7.97 -18.36 -16.07
CA SER A 117 -7.03 -18.42 -17.19
C SER A 117 -6.71 -17.00 -17.67
N PHE A 118 -5.47 -16.75 -18.07
CA PHE A 118 -4.99 -15.43 -18.51
C PHE A 118 -5.68 -14.88 -19.79
N PHE A 119 -6.65 -15.60 -20.36
CA PHE A 119 -7.29 -15.31 -21.63
C PHE A 119 -8.76 -14.93 -21.54
N GLU A 120 -9.32 -14.88 -20.31
CA GLU A 120 -10.71 -14.47 -20.10
C GLU A 120 -10.83 -12.96 -19.96
N GLU A 121 -11.99 -12.39 -20.31
CA GLU A 121 -12.26 -10.97 -20.05
C GLU A 121 -12.09 -10.68 -18.55
N ALA A 122 -11.18 -9.76 -18.24
CA ALA A 122 -10.78 -9.48 -16.88
C ALA A 122 -11.88 -8.68 -16.14
N ASP A 123 -12.70 -9.36 -15.38
CA ASP A 123 -13.52 -8.74 -14.35
C ASP A 123 -12.71 -8.53 -13.04
N ASN A 124 -13.32 -7.92 -12.05
CA ASN A 124 -12.65 -7.66 -10.77
C ASN A 124 -12.25 -8.94 -10.05
N SER A 125 -13.05 -10.00 -10.11
CA SER A 125 -12.75 -11.27 -9.43
C SER A 125 -11.59 -12.00 -10.08
N THR A 126 -11.49 -11.91 -11.40
CA THR A 126 -10.40 -12.42 -12.22
C THR A 126 -9.08 -11.71 -11.93
N LEU A 127 -9.13 -10.37 -11.79
CA LEU A 127 -7.96 -9.59 -11.40
C LEU A 127 -7.45 -9.96 -10.00
N TRP A 128 -8.35 -10.12 -9.03
CA TRP A 128 -7.96 -10.58 -7.69
C TRP A 128 -7.38 -12.00 -7.74
N GLY A 129 -7.94 -12.89 -8.54
CA GLY A 129 -7.41 -14.23 -8.79
C GLY A 129 -5.98 -14.19 -9.36
N LEU A 130 -5.72 -13.25 -10.28
CA LEU A 130 -4.37 -13.03 -10.82
C LEU A 130 -3.37 -12.62 -9.74
N PHE A 131 -3.74 -11.71 -8.84
CA PHE A 131 -2.87 -11.30 -7.72
C PHE A 131 -2.59 -12.44 -6.75
N VAL A 132 -3.60 -13.28 -6.45
CA VAL A 132 -3.43 -14.46 -5.58
C VAL A 132 -2.55 -15.50 -6.24
N ASN A 133 -2.85 -15.88 -7.50
CA ASN A 133 -2.11 -16.92 -8.21
C ASN A 133 -0.67 -16.50 -8.55
N ALA A 134 -0.41 -15.21 -8.66
CA ALA A 134 0.94 -14.67 -8.86
C ALA A 134 1.72 -14.48 -7.55
N GLY A 135 1.13 -14.76 -6.37
CA GLY A 135 1.79 -14.65 -5.08
C GLY A 135 1.88 -13.24 -4.51
N TYR A 136 1.15 -12.26 -5.07
CA TYR A 136 1.04 -10.92 -4.47
C TYR A 136 0.12 -10.88 -3.26
N LEU A 137 -0.84 -11.81 -3.21
CA LEU A 137 -1.82 -11.89 -2.13
C LEU A 137 -1.93 -13.34 -1.65
N THR A 138 -2.23 -13.48 -0.39
CA THR A 138 -2.59 -14.77 0.22
C THR A 138 -4.07 -14.77 0.61
N VAL A 139 -4.67 -15.96 0.69
CA VAL A 139 -6.04 -16.16 1.16
C VAL A 139 -6.00 -16.59 2.61
N THR A 140 -6.49 -15.73 3.51
CA THR A 140 -6.46 -16.01 4.95
C THR A 140 -7.76 -16.58 5.48
N LYS A 141 -8.87 -16.39 4.73
CA LYS A 141 -10.18 -16.89 5.15
C LYS A 141 -11.14 -17.10 3.97
N GLU A 142 -11.81 -18.22 3.98
CA GLU A 142 -12.99 -18.46 3.15
C GLU A 142 -14.23 -17.85 3.82
N ILE A 143 -14.91 -16.91 3.14
CA ILE A 143 -16.09 -16.22 3.66
C ILE A 143 -17.39 -16.87 3.12
N ASP A 144 -17.44 -17.07 1.81
CA ASP A 144 -18.57 -17.74 1.13
C ASP A 144 -18.02 -18.50 -0.10
N LEU A 145 -17.75 -19.77 0.09
CA LEU A 145 -17.16 -20.64 -0.95
C LEU A 145 -18.06 -20.75 -2.20
N LEU A 146 -19.38 -20.80 -2.00
CA LEU A 146 -20.32 -20.92 -3.13
C LEU A 146 -20.30 -19.69 -4.03
N LYS A 147 -19.99 -18.52 -3.47
CA LYS A 147 -19.91 -17.27 -4.21
C LYS A 147 -18.46 -16.88 -4.57
N GLY A 148 -17.47 -17.68 -4.17
CA GLY A 148 -16.06 -17.34 -4.38
C GLY A 148 -15.63 -16.10 -3.61
N LYS A 149 -16.14 -15.88 -2.38
CA LYS A 149 -15.79 -14.73 -1.56
C LYS A 149 -14.78 -15.11 -0.49
N TYR A 150 -13.66 -14.39 -0.47
CA TYR A 150 -12.51 -14.64 0.39
C TYR A 150 -12.02 -13.38 1.07
N CYS A 151 -11.31 -13.53 2.19
CA CYS A 151 -10.42 -12.51 2.74
C CYS A 151 -9.02 -12.72 2.14
N ILE A 152 -8.51 -11.70 1.46
CA ILE A 152 -7.17 -11.69 0.89
C ILE A 152 -6.31 -10.65 1.58
N GLU A 153 -5.01 -10.94 1.76
CA GLU A 153 -4.06 -10.10 2.50
C GLU A 153 -2.72 -10.01 1.75
N ILE A 154 -1.99 -8.91 1.97
CA ILE A 154 -0.58 -8.79 1.58
C ILE A 154 0.22 -9.66 2.55
N PRO A 155 0.97 -10.70 2.07
CA PRO A 155 1.51 -11.72 2.97
C PRO A 155 2.63 -11.19 3.88
N ASN A 156 3.51 -10.32 3.39
CA ASN A 156 4.69 -9.92 4.12
C ASN A 156 5.32 -8.62 3.57
N LYS A 157 6.39 -8.16 4.21
CA LYS A 157 7.09 -6.93 3.82
C LYS A 157 7.77 -7.01 2.46
N GLU A 158 8.24 -8.19 2.05
CA GLU A 158 8.83 -8.37 0.74
C GLU A 158 7.82 -8.04 -0.37
N VAL A 159 6.59 -8.54 -0.24
CA VAL A 159 5.50 -8.27 -1.18
C VAL A 159 4.94 -6.84 -1.02
N GLU A 160 4.91 -6.30 0.20
CA GLU A 160 4.55 -4.89 0.44
C GLU A 160 5.41 -3.93 -0.38
N GLN A 161 6.73 -4.18 -0.50
CA GLN A 161 7.63 -3.41 -1.36
C GLN A 161 7.24 -3.48 -2.84
N GLU A 162 6.74 -4.62 -3.30
CA GLU A 162 6.26 -4.73 -4.68
C GLU A 162 4.96 -3.94 -4.92
N PHE A 163 4.07 -3.86 -3.92
CA PHE A 163 2.90 -2.98 -4.00
C PHE A 163 3.28 -1.50 -4.09
N ILE A 164 4.32 -1.05 -3.37
CA ILE A 164 4.86 0.31 -3.50
C ILE A 164 5.31 0.56 -4.94
N LYS A 165 6.11 -0.34 -5.53
CA LYS A 165 6.56 -0.24 -6.92
C LYS A 165 5.41 -0.29 -7.93
N LEU A 166 4.38 -1.10 -7.68
CA LEU A 166 3.18 -1.12 -8.52
C LEU A 166 2.42 0.20 -8.44
N THR A 167 2.33 0.79 -7.26
CA THR A 167 1.69 2.10 -7.06
C THR A 167 2.48 3.21 -7.77
N GLU A 168 3.80 3.24 -7.63
CA GLU A 168 4.67 4.17 -8.37
C GLU A 168 4.48 4.02 -9.88
N TYR A 169 4.51 2.78 -10.38
CA TYR A 169 4.26 2.51 -11.80
C TYR A 169 2.88 3.00 -12.26
N GLN A 170 1.84 2.77 -11.46
CA GLN A 170 0.47 3.18 -11.78
C GLN A 170 0.33 4.71 -11.80
N LEU A 171 1.03 5.39 -10.91
CA LEU A 171 1.12 6.85 -10.86
C LEU A 171 2.08 7.43 -11.93
N GLY A 172 2.89 6.61 -12.57
CA GLY A 172 3.93 7.04 -13.53
C GLY A 172 5.13 7.71 -12.87
N LEU A 173 5.38 7.42 -11.59
CA LEU A 173 6.48 7.98 -10.81
C LEU A 173 7.80 7.24 -11.07
N SER A 174 8.92 7.91 -10.79
CA SER A 174 10.23 7.29 -10.70
C SER A 174 10.30 6.33 -9.51
N SER A 175 11.11 5.27 -9.61
CA SER A 175 11.29 4.34 -8.49
C SER A 175 11.92 5.03 -7.29
N GLY A 176 11.34 4.85 -6.11
CA GLY A 176 11.80 5.44 -4.85
C GLY A 176 11.24 6.85 -4.55
N THR A 177 10.40 7.41 -5.43
CA THR A 177 9.78 8.73 -5.17
C THR A 177 8.89 8.69 -3.93
N LEU A 178 8.08 7.64 -3.75
CA LEU A 178 7.23 7.50 -2.58
C LEU A 178 8.05 7.31 -1.29
N ASP A 179 9.14 6.55 -1.35
CA ASP A 179 10.07 6.40 -0.22
C ASP A 179 10.69 7.74 0.16
N THR A 180 11.12 8.54 -0.83
CA THR A 180 11.70 9.88 -0.58
C THR A 180 10.71 10.80 0.10
N VAL A 181 9.47 10.86 -0.36
CA VAL A 181 8.41 11.69 0.26
C VAL A 181 8.15 11.26 1.69
N THR A 182 8.04 9.96 1.95
CA THR A 182 7.72 9.48 3.29
C THR A 182 8.89 9.58 4.26
N GLU A 183 10.10 9.38 3.79
CA GLU A 183 11.31 9.61 4.60
C GLU A 183 11.48 11.09 4.96
N SER A 184 11.33 12.00 4.00
CA SER A 184 11.42 13.44 4.26
C SER A 184 10.33 13.90 5.23
N LEU A 185 9.11 13.38 5.11
CA LEU A 185 8.03 13.62 6.06
C LEU A 185 8.43 13.20 7.47
N THR A 186 8.86 11.95 7.63
CA THR A 186 9.20 11.39 8.96
C THR A 186 10.46 11.97 9.58
N LYS A 187 11.38 12.48 8.75
CA LYS A 187 12.58 13.23 9.18
C LYS A 187 12.32 14.73 9.40
N GLU A 188 11.08 15.19 9.14
CA GLU A 188 10.66 16.60 9.22
C GLU A 188 11.45 17.52 8.28
N ASP A 189 11.94 16.97 7.17
CA ASP A 189 12.67 17.70 6.12
C ASP A 189 11.65 18.31 5.13
N GLN A 190 11.26 19.55 5.40
CA GLN A 190 10.22 20.26 4.66
C GLN A 190 10.62 20.56 3.22
N GLU A 191 11.90 20.81 2.96
CA GLU A 191 12.42 21.15 1.63
C GLU A 191 12.37 19.92 0.72
N THR A 192 12.99 18.82 1.13
CA THR A 192 12.96 17.55 0.38
C THR A 192 11.52 17.01 0.23
N PHE A 193 10.68 17.19 1.26
CA PHE A 193 9.26 16.83 1.18
C PHE A 193 8.54 17.62 0.09
N LEU A 194 8.71 18.94 0.03
CA LEU A 194 8.09 19.79 -0.98
C LEU A 194 8.54 19.40 -2.39
N GLU A 195 9.86 19.23 -2.60
CA GLU A 195 10.44 18.87 -3.90
C GLU A 195 9.91 17.52 -4.40
N SER A 196 9.99 16.47 -3.59
CA SER A 196 9.53 15.14 -3.94
C SER A 196 8.00 15.07 -4.11
N TYR A 197 7.25 15.84 -3.34
CA TYR A 197 5.82 15.99 -3.49
C TYR A 197 5.45 16.67 -4.80
N GLN A 198 6.18 17.73 -5.19
CA GLN A 198 6.00 18.41 -6.48
C GLN A 198 6.32 17.47 -7.65
N GLU A 199 7.33 16.60 -7.53
CA GLU A 199 7.62 15.58 -8.55
C GLU A 199 6.38 14.70 -8.78
N ILE A 200 5.73 14.24 -7.73
CA ILE A 200 4.49 13.46 -7.82
C ILE A 200 3.40 14.25 -8.57
N LEU A 201 3.23 15.53 -8.26
CA LEU A 201 2.21 16.37 -8.90
C LEU A 201 2.49 16.65 -10.39
N MET A 202 3.76 16.57 -10.81
CA MET A 202 4.14 16.84 -12.21
C MET A 202 3.81 15.69 -13.16
N VAL A 203 3.70 14.46 -12.68
CA VAL A 203 3.53 13.25 -13.50
C VAL A 203 2.11 13.09 -14.08
N PRO A 204 1.01 13.22 -13.32
CA PRO A 204 -0.33 13.08 -13.87
C PRO A 204 -0.63 14.14 -14.94
N SER A 205 -1.52 13.78 -15.88
CA SER A 205 -2.02 14.80 -16.80
C SER A 205 -2.84 15.85 -16.03
N TYR A 206 -2.89 17.08 -16.53
CA TYR A 206 -3.66 18.16 -15.92
C TYR A 206 -5.14 17.79 -15.69
N HIS A 207 -5.68 16.87 -16.51
CA HIS A 207 -7.04 16.35 -16.39
C HIS A 207 -7.20 15.36 -15.23
N ASP A 208 -6.13 14.68 -14.85
CA ASP A 208 -6.16 13.67 -13.76
C ASP A 208 -6.02 14.35 -12.40
N LEU A 209 -5.33 15.49 -12.31
CA LEU A 209 -5.17 16.28 -11.08
C LEU A 209 -6.44 17.09 -10.70
N GLN A 210 -7.42 17.21 -11.60
CA GLN A 210 -8.70 17.85 -11.30
C GLN A 210 -9.69 16.91 -10.60
N LYS A 211 -9.32 15.67 -10.40
CA LYS A 211 -10.16 14.66 -9.73
C LYS A 211 -9.57 14.35 -8.36
N GLU A 212 -10.43 14.33 -7.37
CA GLU A 212 -10.17 13.88 -5.99
C GLU A 212 -9.36 12.57 -5.93
N ASN A 213 -9.44 11.76 -6.98
CA ASN A 213 -8.81 10.45 -7.11
C ASN A 213 -7.27 10.47 -7.18
N SER A 214 -6.65 11.53 -7.67
CA SER A 214 -5.17 11.59 -7.82
C SER A 214 -4.49 11.83 -6.49
N TYR A 215 -5.07 12.68 -5.66
CA TYR A 215 -4.60 12.89 -4.29
C TYR A 215 -4.82 11.64 -3.42
N HIS A 216 -5.90 10.90 -3.70
CA HIS A 216 -6.21 9.66 -3.00
C HIS A 216 -5.16 8.57 -3.29
N MET A 217 -4.76 8.37 -4.55
CA MET A 217 -3.72 7.42 -4.94
C MET A 217 -2.35 7.76 -4.32
N MET A 218 -2.05 9.05 -4.22
CA MET A 218 -0.82 9.51 -3.56
C MET A 218 -0.86 9.23 -2.05
N MET A 219 -1.98 9.53 -1.37
CA MET A 219 -2.19 9.17 0.04
C MET A 219 -2.01 7.68 0.25
N LEU A 220 -2.47 6.89 -0.69
CA LEU A 220 -2.35 5.44 -0.69
C LEU A 220 -0.90 4.97 -0.68
N GLY A 221 -0.08 5.48 -1.61
CA GLY A 221 1.34 5.17 -1.65
C GLY A 221 2.04 5.54 -0.34
N MET A 222 1.72 6.72 0.21
CA MET A 222 2.21 7.13 1.52
C MET A 222 1.76 6.18 2.64
N CYS A 223 0.51 5.70 2.61
CA CYS A 223 0.01 4.72 3.58
C CYS A 223 0.84 3.43 3.57
N LEU A 224 1.18 2.90 2.38
CA LEU A 224 2.02 1.71 2.27
C LEU A 224 3.39 1.90 2.92
N CYS A 225 4.08 2.99 2.57
CA CYS A 225 5.41 3.27 3.08
C CYS A 225 5.44 3.49 4.60
N LEU A 226 4.34 3.96 5.19
CA LEU A 226 4.27 4.39 6.59
C LEU A 226 3.56 3.40 7.52
N ASN A 227 2.88 2.41 6.99
CA ASN A 227 2.03 1.49 7.74
C ASN A 227 2.76 0.77 8.90
N LYS A 228 4.07 0.56 8.78
CA LYS A 228 4.88 -0.06 9.83
C LYS A 228 4.92 0.76 11.12
N ASP A 229 5.12 2.06 10.97
CA ASP A 229 5.42 2.98 12.08
C ASP A 229 4.21 3.82 12.50
N TYR A 230 3.18 3.88 11.64
CA TYR A 230 2.00 4.71 11.83
C TYR A 230 0.70 3.92 11.70
N GLU A 231 -0.29 4.30 12.48
CA GLU A 231 -1.70 3.99 12.25
C GLU A 231 -2.24 5.04 11.30
N ILE A 232 -2.70 4.61 10.11
CA ILE A 232 -3.19 5.51 9.07
C ILE A 232 -4.70 5.72 9.25
N ILE A 233 -5.11 6.94 9.52
CA ILE A 233 -6.50 7.32 9.70
C ILE A 233 -6.85 8.29 8.57
N SER A 234 -7.85 7.98 7.76
CA SER A 234 -8.29 8.85 6.67
C SER A 234 -9.80 8.93 6.61
N ASN A 235 -10.33 10.09 6.25
CA ASN A 235 -11.76 10.34 6.06
C ASN A 235 -12.65 9.95 7.27
N ARG A 236 -12.12 10.05 8.48
CA ARG A 236 -12.88 9.77 9.70
C ARG A 236 -13.64 11.03 10.14
N GLU A 237 -14.88 10.85 10.56
CA GLU A 237 -15.58 11.93 11.27
C GLU A 237 -14.97 12.07 12.67
N VAL A 238 -14.22 13.16 12.89
CA VAL A 238 -13.62 13.51 14.18
C VAL A 238 -14.13 14.87 14.61
N GLY A 239 -14.69 14.95 15.79
CA GLY A 239 -15.19 16.21 16.33
C GLY A 239 -16.31 16.83 15.50
N LYS A 240 -16.06 17.99 14.89
CA LYS A 240 -17.03 18.75 14.08
C LYS A 240 -16.76 18.71 12.57
N GLY A 241 -15.81 17.88 12.11
CA GLY A 241 -15.40 17.84 10.72
C GLY A 241 -14.90 16.47 10.28
N ARG A 242 -14.42 16.39 9.06
CA ARG A 242 -13.85 15.21 8.45
C ARG A 242 -12.39 15.52 8.16
N ASP A 243 -11.48 14.74 8.76
CA ASP A 243 -10.06 14.82 8.49
C ASP A 243 -9.72 14.23 7.11
N ASP A 244 -8.69 14.74 6.47
CA ASP A 244 -8.22 14.15 5.22
C ASP A 244 -7.25 12.99 5.50
N LEU A 245 -6.23 13.20 6.34
CA LEU A 245 -5.26 12.17 6.70
C LEU A 245 -4.60 12.43 8.05
N ILE A 246 -4.63 11.44 8.94
CA ILE A 246 -3.84 11.43 10.17
C ILE A 246 -2.86 10.26 10.14
N LEU A 247 -1.60 10.55 10.35
CA LEU A 247 -0.53 9.59 10.57
C LEU A 247 -0.22 9.55 12.06
N LYS A 248 -0.88 8.65 12.79
CA LYS A 248 -0.69 8.51 14.23
C LYS A 248 0.49 7.57 14.49
N ALA A 249 1.54 8.09 15.09
CA ALA A 249 2.71 7.30 15.44
C ALA A 249 2.35 6.16 16.40
N LYS A 250 2.81 4.94 16.10
CA LYS A 250 2.65 3.77 16.99
C LYS A 250 3.60 3.84 18.19
N ASP A 251 4.73 4.52 18.04
CA ASP A 251 5.66 4.86 19.12
C ASP A 251 5.50 6.34 19.47
N GLU A 252 5.16 6.65 20.72
CA GLU A 252 4.96 8.02 21.22
C GLU A 252 6.22 8.90 21.14
N LYS A 253 7.39 8.32 20.89
CA LYS A 253 8.64 9.06 20.64
C LYS A 253 8.75 9.60 19.21
N LYS A 254 7.94 9.10 18.29
CA LYS A 254 7.87 9.56 16.91
C LYS A 254 6.82 10.65 16.77
N THR A 255 7.03 11.55 15.83
CA THR A 255 6.08 12.61 15.49
C THR A 255 4.85 12.05 14.79
N SER A 256 3.66 12.44 15.24
CA SER A 256 2.41 12.22 14.52
C SER A 256 2.12 13.38 13.57
N PHE A 257 1.46 13.13 12.46
CA PHE A 257 1.16 14.16 11.47
C PHE A 257 -0.33 14.22 11.19
N VAL A 258 -0.86 15.44 11.04
CA VAL A 258 -2.23 15.71 10.62
C VAL A 258 -2.17 16.53 9.35
N LEU A 259 -2.63 15.95 8.24
CA LEU A 259 -2.60 16.56 6.92
C LEU A 259 -4.01 16.97 6.50
N GLU A 260 -4.16 18.19 6.02
CA GLU A 260 -5.40 18.71 5.46
C GLU A 260 -5.14 19.24 4.07
N PHE A 261 -5.93 18.79 3.09
CA PHE A 261 -5.81 19.16 1.69
C PHE A 261 -6.85 20.23 1.34
N LYS A 262 -6.44 21.17 0.51
CA LYS A 262 -7.32 22.20 -0.05
C LYS A 262 -7.09 22.32 -1.55
N TYR A 263 -8.14 22.61 -2.26
CA TYR A 263 -8.10 22.80 -3.70
C TYR A 263 -8.66 24.18 -4.11
N LEU A 264 -7.86 24.94 -4.84
CA LEU A 264 -8.26 26.21 -5.44
C LEU A 264 -8.85 25.94 -6.84
N LYS A 265 -10.16 26.17 -7.02
CA LYS A 265 -10.87 25.89 -8.29
C LYS A 265 -10.66 26.95 -9.35
N GLU A 266 -10.48 28.19 -8.93
CA GLU A 266 -10.45 29.35 -9.83
C GLU A 266 -9.04 29.89 -9.98
N ASP A 267 -8.68 30.30 -11.21
CA ASP A 267 -7.46 31.05 -11.46
C ASP A 267 -7.46 32.36 -10.70
N LYS A 268 -6.37 32.65 -9.99
CA LYS A 268 -6.17 33.93 -9.30
C LYS A 268 -5.02 34.70 -9.94
N LYS A 269 -5.10 36.03 -9.94
CA LYS A 269 -4.02 36.87 -10.45
C LYS A 269 -2.70 36.72 -9.71
N ASP A 270 -2.78 36.38 -8.42
CA ASP A 270 -1.65 36.08 -7.55
C ASP A 270 -1.89 34.67 -6.97
N LEU A 271 -1.48 33.66 -7.74
CA LEU A 271 -1.71 32.26 -7.41
C LEU A 271 -0.94 31.85 -6.17
N GLU A 272 0.34 32.22 -6.07
CA GLU A 272 1.21 31.89 -4.95
C GLU A 272 0.61 32.38 -3.62
N LYS A 273 0.21 33.65 -3.57
CA LYS A 273 -0.43 34.20 -2.38
C LYS A 273 -1.75 33.52 -2.06
N ALA A 274 -2.57 33.20 -3.07
CA ALA A 274 -3.84 32.53 -2.85
C ALA A 274 -3.65 31.09 -2.29
N LEU A 275 -2.65 30.37 -2.76
CA LEU A 275 -2.30 29.06 -2.25
C LEU A 275 -1.72 29.14 -0.83
N ASP A 276 -0.89 30.15 -0.54
CA ASP A 276 -0.37 30.38 0.81
C ASP A 276 -1.50 30.69 1.82
N GLU A 277 -2.43 31.53 1.46
CA GLU A 277 -3.61 31.80 2.30
C GLU A 277 -4.49 30.56 2.49
N LEU A 278 -4.60 29.71 1.46
CA LEU A 278 -5.40 28.49 1.51
C LEU A 278 -4.74 27.40 2.34
N SER A 279 -3.42 27.24 2.28
CA SER A 279 -2.68 26.33 3.13
C SER A 279 -2.74 26.73 4.63
N ASN A 280 -2.73 28.04 4.91
CA ASN A 280 -2.95 28.54 6.27
C ASN A 280 -4.39 28.26 6.77
N LYS A 281 -5.40 28.33 5.87
CA LYS A 281 -6.78 27.92 6.22
C LYS A 281 -6.88 26.42 6.53
N ALA A 282 -6.10 25.57 5.83
CA ALA A 282 -6.02 24.15 6.13
C ALA A 282 -5.49 23.93 7.56
N ILE A 283 -4.41 24.58 7.95
CA ILE A 283 -3.89 24.55 9.33
C ILE A 283 -4.94 25.03 10.34
N GLN A 284 -5.65 26.12 10.03
CA GLN A 284 -6.68 26.63 10.93
C GLN A 284 -7.84 25.63 11.10
N GLN A 285 -8.23 24.94 10.03
CA GLN A 285 -9.26 23.91 10.09
C GLN A 285 -8.85 22.73 11.00
N ILE A 286 -7.59 22.27 10.92
CA ILE A 286 -7.06 21.23 11.81
C ILE A 286 -7.25 21.65 13.28
N LYS A 287 -6.85 22.88 13.60
CA LYS A 287 -6.96 23.45 14.96
C LYS A 287 -8.40 23.60 15.45
N ASP A 288 -9.27 24.17 14.62
CA ASP A 288 -10.67 24.43 14.97
C ASP A 288 -11.46 23.16 15.21
N ASN A 289 -11.17 22.13 14.42
CA ASN A 289 -11.84 20.83 14.49
C ASN A 289 -11.16 19.85 15.46
N LYS A 290 -9.98 20.21 16.02
CA LYS A 290 -9.21 19.37 16.94
C LYS A 290 -8.94 17.98 16.39
N TYR A 291 -8.44 17.90 15.18
CA TYR A 291 -8.14 16.62 14.53
C TYR A 291 -7.01 15.85 15.23
N ASP A 292 -6.21 16.53 16.02
CA ASP A 292 -5.18 15.97 16.90
C ASP A 292 -5.71 15.31 18.19
N TYR A 293 -7.04 15.37 18.42
CA TYR A 293 -7.62 14.81 19.64
C TYR A 293 -7.29 13.32 19.80
N GLY A 294 -6.63 12.99 20.92
CA GLY A 294 -6.21 11.62 21.24
C GLY A 294 -4.85 11.21 20.66
N LEU A 295 -4.16 12.10 19.93
CA LEU A 295 -2.76 11.92 19.59
C LEU A 295 -1.89 12.21 20.82
N LYS A 296 -0.74 11.53 20.91
CA LYS A 296 0.21 11.69 21.98
C LYS A 296 1.58 12.04 21.40
N GLY A 297 2.43 12.66 22.22
CA GLY A 297 3.78 13.09 21.82
C GLY A 297 3.74 14.32 20.92
N LYS A 298 4.79 14.46 20.09
CA LYS A 298 4.91 15.58 19.15
C LYS A 298 3.90 15.41 18.01
N VAL A 299 3.18 16.48 17.66
CA VAL A 299 2.25 16.50 16.53
C VAL A 299 2.60 17.67 15.61
N ILE A 300 2.65 17.40 14.30
CA ILE A 300 2.84 18.42 13.28
C ILE A 300 1.58 18.46 12.40
N TYR A 301 1.08 19.68 12.20
CA TYR A 301 0.00 19.95 11.26
C TYR A 301 0.58 20.36 9.91
N ILE A 302 0.07 19.78 8.83
CA ILE A 302 0.50 20.05 7.47
C ILE A 302 -0.70 20.48 6.65
N GLY A 303 -0.73 21.73 6.25
CA GLY A 303 -1.75 22.29 5.35
C GLY A 303 -1.23 22.29 3.93
N LEU A 304 -1.93 21.61 3.01
CA LEU A 304 -1.57 21.51 1.60
C LEU A 304 -2.65 22.18 0.76
N ALA A 305 -2.28 23.17 -0.04
CA ALA A 305 -3.18 23.87 -0.94
C ALA A 305 -2.72 23.71 -2.39
N HIS A 306 -3.62 23.26 -3.26
CA HIS A 306 -3.32 22.88 -4.63
C HIS A 306 -4.11 23.70 -5.64
N HIS A 307 -3.46 23.97 -6.80
CA HIS A 307 -4.11 24.42 -8.03
C HIS A 307 -3.42 23.74 -9.21
N GLY A 308 -4.02 22.69 -9.76
CA GLY A 308 -3.36 21.85 -10.76
C GLY A 308 -2.07 21.25 -10.24
N LYS A 309 -0.93 21.64 -10.80
CA LYS A 309 0.40 21.17 -10.41
C LYS A 309 1.09 22.06 -9.37
N ASP A 310 0.52 23.22 -9.11
CA ASP A 310 1.06 24.16 -8.13
C ASP A 310 0.57 23.80 -6.74
N VAL A 311 1.46 23.90 -5.74
CA VAL A 311 1.18 23.57 -4.35
C VAL A 311 1.86 24.56 -3.41
N SER A 312 1.16 24.93 -2.35
CA SER A 312 1.73 25.59 -1.17
C SER A 312 1.55 24.68 0.04
N ILE A 313 2.60 24.51 0.82
CA ILE A 313 2.62 23.64 2.00
C ILE A 313 3.03 24.44 3.22
N LYS A 314 2.28 24.29 4.31
CA LYS A 314 2.60 24.89 5.61
C LYS A 314 2.73 23.79 6.66
N TRP A 315 3.78 23.89 7.45
CA TRP A 315 4.03 23.02 8.60
C TRP A 315 3.96 23.84 9.89
N VAL A 316 3.22 23.33 10.87
CA VAL A 316 3.05 23.99 12.17
C VAL A 316 3.08 22.92 13.25
N GLU A 317 3.94 23.07 14.24
CA GLU A 317 3.91 22.24 15.45
C GLU A 317 2.68 22.62 16.28
N SER A 318 1.98 21.60 16.86
CA SER A 318 0.72 21.77 17.60
C SER A 318 0.87 22.57 18.89
#